data_3239a139eae2b4348f1613c70c1d594a
#
_entry.id   3239a139eae2b4348f1613c70c1d594a
#
_cell.length_a   1.000
_cell.length_b   1.000
_cell.length_c   1.000
_cell.angle_alpha   90.00
_cell.angle_beta   90.00
_cell.angle_gamma   90.00
#
_symmetry.space_group_name_H-M   'P 1'
#
loop_
_entity.id
_entity.type
_entity.pdbx_description
1 polymer ?
#
loop_
_entity_poly.entity_id
_entity_poly.type
_entity_poly.pdbx_seq_one_letter_code
_entity_poly.pdbx_strand_id
1 'polypeptide(L)'
;MTGIQKLVFQVRRDIVRMVHANNSGHPGGSLGCTEFFVVLFFDIMKRKKKFNMNGYDEDLFFLSNGHISPVFYSVLARAGYFPVEELSTFRKINSRLQGHPTTHEGLPGVRIASGSLGQGLSVAIGAALSKNCLLYTSPSPRDSGK
;
A
#
# COMPACT_ATOMS: atom_id res chain seq x y z
N MET A 1 0.17 25.73 6.15
CA MET A 1 0.43 24.35 5.67
C MET A 1 -0.91 23.61 5.54
N THR A 2 -1.17 23.03 4.39
CA THR A 2 -2.34 22.18 4.16
C THR A 2 -2.25 20.86 4.93
N GLY A 3 -3.37 20.13 5.08
CA GLY A 3 -3.38 18.81 5.73
C GLY A 3 -2.44 17.81 5.02
N ILE A 4 -2.42 17.84 3.69
CA ILE A 4 -1.54 16.99 2.85
C ILE A 4 -0.05 17.30 3.12
N GLN A 5 0.34 18.57 3.18
CA GLN A 5 1.73 18.95 3.49
C GLN A 5 2.19 18.45 4.86
N LYS A 6 1.35 18.58 5.90
CA LYS A 6 1.65 18.05 7.23
C LYS A 6 1.86 16.54 7.20
N LEU A 7 1.03 15.84 6.43
CA LEU A 7 1.11 14.39 6.28
C LEU A 7 2.39 13.95 5.55
N VAL A 8 2.79 14.65 4.49
CA VAL A 8 4.06 14.42 3.79
C VAL A 8 5.24 14.51 4.76
N PHE A 9 5.32 15.57 5.56
CA PHE A 9 6.39 15.70 6.55
C PHE A 9 6.38 14.60 7.60
N GLN A 10 5.19 14.15 7.98
CA GLN A 10 5.08 13.07 8.96
C GLN A 10 5.49 11.72 8.37
N VAL A 11 5.09 11.39 7.15
CA VAL A 11 5.53 10.19 6.44
C VAL A 11 7.06 10.18 6.27
N ARG A 12 7.66 11.31 5.90
CA ARG A 12 9.13 11.43 5.82
C ARG A 12 9.83 11.15 7.16
N ARG A 13 9.28 11.63 8.28
CA ARG A 13 9.79 11.32 9.63
C ARG A 13 9.68 9.84 9.95
N ASP A 14 8.56 9.20 9.59
CA ASP A 14 8.35 7.77 9.83
C ASP A 14 9.37 6.93 9.05
N ILE A 15 9.62 7.26 7.77
CA ILE A 15 10.63 6.60 6.94
C ILE A 15 12.00 6.65 7.62
N VAL A 16 12.43 7.85 8.03
CA VAL A 16 13.73 8.03 8.68
C VAL A 16 13.81 7.26 9.99
N ARG A 17 12.77 7.31 10.82
CA ARG A 17 12.71 6.58 12.09
C ARG A 17 12.78 5.07 11.90
N MET A 18 12.00 4.51 10.96
CA MET A 18 12.01 3.08 10.67
C MET A 18 13.38 2.58 10.22
N VAL A 19 14.00 3.28 9.27
CA VAL A 19 15.30 2.90 8.72
C VAL A 19 16.42 3.08 9.75
N HIS A 20 16.41 4.18 10.49
CA HIS A 20 17.43 4.47 11.51
C HIS A 20 17.36 3.46 12.67
N ALA A 21 16.16 3.11 13.14
CA ALA A 21 15.99 2.22 14.29
C ALA A 21 16.60 0.82 14.08
N ASN A 22 16.70 0.38 12.84
CA ASN A 22 17.24 -0.94 12.49
C ASN A 22 18.55 -0.87 11.68
N ASN A 23 19.07 0.33 11.42
CA ASN A 23 20.22 0.55 10.55
C ASN A 23 20.08 -0.20 9.21
N SER A 24 18.88 -0.31 8.68
CA SER A 24 18.57 -1.14 7.51
C SER A 24 17.35 -0.61 6.76
N GLY A 25 17.41 -0.63 5.43
CA GLY A 25 16.32 -0.19 4.55
C GLY A 25 16.80 0.70 3.41
N HIS A 26 15.86 1.16 2.60
CA HIS A 26 16.13 1.99 1.41
C HIS A 26 15.45 3.35 1.56
N PRO A 27 16.07 4.32 2.27
CA PRO A 27 15.43 5.61 2.56
C PRO A 27 15.29 6.50 1.32
N GLY A 28 16.25 6.47 0.41
CA GLY A 28 16.28 7.37 -0.74
C GLY A 28 15.03 7.27 -1.63
N GLY A 29 14.71 6.09 -2.11
CA GLY A 29 13.51 5.85 -2.91
C GLY A 29 12.22 6.12 -2.15
N SER A 30 12.18 5.76 -0.86
CA SER A 30 11.03 6.02 0.00
C SER A 30 10.76 7.51 0.18
N LEU A 31 11.82 8.30 0.45
CA LEU A 31 11.72 9.75 0.59
C LEU A 31 11.35 10.42 -0.75
N GLY A 32 11.92 9.93 -1.85
CA GLY A 32 11.64 10.46 -3.20
C GLY A 32 10.21 10.22 -3.67
N CYS A 33 9.54 9.16 -3.20
CA CYS A 33 8.16 8.84 -3.57
C CYS A 33 7.11 9.32 -2.56
N THR A 34 7.49 10.05 -1.50
CA THR A 34 6.59 10.39 -0.40
C THR A 34 5.36 11.17 -0.85
N GLU A 35 5.55 12.24 -1.63
CA GLU A 35 4.45 13.09 -2.12
C GLU A 35 3.49 12.30 -3.00
N PHE A 36 4.03 11.49 -3.91
CA PHE A 36 3.23 10.61 -4.77
C PHE A 36 2.34 9.69 -3.94
N PHE A 37 2.90 8.98 -2.96
CA PHE A 37 2.13 8.06 -2.12
C PHE A 37 1.08 8.77 -1.28
N VAL A 38 1.42 9.93 -0.72
CA VAL A 38 0.47 10.69 0.12
C VAL A 38 -0.69 11.20 -0.74
N VAL A 39 -0.43 11.81 -1.88
CA VAL A 39 -1.50 12.28 -2.78
C VAL A 39 -2.34 11.10 -3.27
N LEU A 40 -1.70 10.02 -3.72
CA LEU A 40 -2.40 8.85 -4.21
C LEU A 40 -3.37 8.29 -3.15
N PHE A 41 -2.90 8.03 -1.93
CA PHE A 41 -3.68 7.35 -0.91
C PHE A 41 -4.69 8.24 -0.18
N PHE A 42 -4.48 9.56 -0.12
CA PHE A 42 -5.32 10.46 0.70
C PHE A 42 -6.19 11.40 -0.11
N ASP A 43 -5.92 11.54 -1.42
CA ASP A 43 -6.67 12.45 -2.28
C ASP A 43 -7.30 11.74 -3.50
N ILE A 44 -6.58 10.80 -4.12
CA ILE A 44 -6.99 10.21 -5.40
C ILE A 44 -7.73 8.88 -5.23
N MET A 45 -7.16 7.93 -4.49
CA MET A 45 -7.67 6.55 -4.42
C MET A 45 -9.00 6.46 -3.68
N LYS A 46 -9.98 5.81 -4.31
CA LYS A 46 -11.17 5.31 -3.64
C LYS A 46 -10.83 4.04 -2.87
N ARG A 47 -10.80 4.11 -1.57
CA ARG A 47 -10.44 3.01 -0.68
C ARG A 47 -11.39 2.87 0.49
N LYS A 48 -11.56 1.64 0.97
CA LYS A 48 -12.36 1.32 2.15
C LYS A 48 -11.47 1.32 3.40
N LYS A 49 -12.03 1.69 4.56
CA LYS A 49 -11.32 1.62 5.84
C LYS A 49 -10.99 0.19 6.24
N LYS A 50 -11.90 -0.75 5.97
CA LYS A 50 -11.70 -2.17 6.24
C LYS A 50 -11.09 -2.81 5.02
N PHE A 51 -9.87 -3.31 5.15
CA PHE A 51 -9.16 -4.00 4.09
C PHE A 51 -9.88 -5.28 3.66
N ASN A 52 -9.99 -5.47 2.34
CA ASN A 52 -10.43 -6.72 1.74
C ASN A 52 -9.48 -7.08 0.60
N MET A 53 -8.96 -8.30 0.58
CA MET A 53 -8.01 -8.74 -0.44
C MET A 53 -8.58 -8.64 -1.85
N ASN A 54 -9.86 -8.92 -2.05
CA ASN A 54 -10.53 -8.83 -3.36
C ASN A 54 -10.78 -7.39 -3.82
N GLY A 55 -10.86 -6.42 -2.89
CA GLY A 55 -10.99 -5.00 -3.21
C GLY A 55 -12.24 -4.63 -4.01
N TYR A 56 -13.39 -5.22 -3.68
CA TYR A 56 -14.66 -4.85 -4.31
C TYR A 56 -15.00 -3.38 -4.04
N ASP A 57 -15.38 -2.65 -5.08
CA ASP A 57 -15.77 -1.24 -5.07
C ASP A 57 -14.70 -0.29 -4.52
N GLU A 58 -13.42 -0.64 -4.66
CA GLU A 58 -12.28 0.21 -4.31
C GLU A 58 -11.18 0.11 -5.36
N ASP A 59 -10.26 1.07 -5.38
CA ASP A 59 -9.07 1.01 -6.21
C ASP A 59 -8.06 0.04 -5.61
N LEU A 60 -7.40 -0.73 -6.49
CA LEU A 60 -6.38 -1.69 -6.10
C LEU A 60 -5.00 -1.09 -6.29
N PHE A 61 -4.16 -1.18 -5.27
CA PHE A 61 -2.77 -0.78 -5.34
C PHE A 61 -1.84 -1.99 -5.22
N PHE A 62 -0.90 -2.10 -6.15
CA PHE A 62 0.14 -3.13 -6.16
C PHE A 62 1.51 -2.46 -6.20
N LEU A 63 2.31 -2.67 -5.15
CA LEU A 63 3.65 -2.14 -5.09
C LEU A 63 4.61 -3.02 -5.91
N SER A 64 5.12 -2.51 -7.03
CA SER A 64 6.08 -3.23 -7.88
C SER A 64 7.54 -3.09 -7.41
N ASN A 65 7.84 -2.02 -6.68
CA ASN A 65 9.15 -1.77 -6.07
C ASN A 65 9.06 -1.97 -4.54
N GLY A 66 9.17 -3.21 -4.10
CA GLY A 66 9.09 -3.56 -2.68
C GLY A 66 10.19 -2.97 -1.81
N HIS A 67 11.28 -2.47 -2.40
CA HIS A 67 12.39 -1.82 -1.71
C HIS A 67 11.97 -0.52 -1.02
N ILE A 68 10.96 0.17 -1.53
CA ILE A 68 10.40 1.38 -0.90
C ILE A 68 9.30 1.05 0.12
N SER A 69 9.36 -0.12 0.74
CA SER A 69 8.43 -0.53 1.80
C SER A 69 8.24 0.50 2.93
N PRO A 70 9.26 1.27 3.37
CA PRO A 70 9.05 2.26 4.44
C PRO A 70 8.00 3.32 4.11
N VAL A 71 7.98 3.90 2.91
CA VAL A 71 6.93 4.86 2.54
C VAL A 71 5.57 4.19 2.46
N PHE A 72 5.51 2.98 1.90
CA PHE A 72 4.27 2.23 1.77
C PHE A 72 3.66 1.89 3.14
N TYR A 73 4.44 1.36 4.07
CA TYR A 73 3.99 1.07 5.42
C TYR A 73 3.53 2.31 6.18
N SER A 74 4.29 3.40 6.11
CA SER A 74 3.90 4.66 6.75
C SER A 74 2.55 5.16 6.23
N VAL A 75 2.34 5.13 4.91
CA VAL A 75 1.10 5.56 4.29
C VAL A 75 -0.07 4.64 4.67
N LEU A 76 0.11 3.31 4.68
CA LEU A 76 -0.90 2.37 5.11
C LEU A 76 -1.31 2.58 6.58
N ALA A 77 -0.34 2.71 7.49
CA ALA A 77 -0.61 2.97 8.90
C ALA A 77 -1.40 4.27 9.09
N ARG A 78 -0.97 5.36 8.44
CA ARG A 78 -1.65 6.66 8.52
C ARG A 78 -3.00 6.68 7.81
N ALA A 79 -3.20 5.80 6.85
CA ALA A 79 -4.49 5.55 6.22
C ALA A 79 -5.45 4.72 7.09
N GLY A 80 -4.99 4.22 8.24
CA GLY A 80 -5.78 3.50 9.23
C GLY A 80 -5.90 1.99 8.99
N TYR A 81 -5.03 1.40 8.17
CA TYR A 81 -5.03 -0.04 7.94
C TYR A 81 -4.46 -0.83 9.13
N PHE A 82 -3.54 -0.23 9.89
CA PHE A 82 -2.99 -0.79 11.13
C PHE A 82 -2.44 0.34 12.02
N PRO A 83 -2.17 0.08 13.32
CA PRO A 83 -1.67 1.11 14.25
C PRO A 83 -0.32 1.71 13.81
N VAL A 84 -0.18 3.04 13.95
CA VAL A 84 1.06 3.75 13.60
C VAL A 84 2.25 3.31 14.46
N GLU A 85 1.99 2.90 15.69
CA GLU A 85 2.98 2.40 16.65
C GLU A 85 3.71 1.16 16.12
N GLU A 86 3.02 0.36 15.28
CA GLU A 86 3.60 -0.84 14.68
C GLU A 86 4.77 -0.51 13.73
N LEU A 87 4.86 0.71 13.20
CA LEU A 87 5.99 1.15 12.39
C LEU A 87 7.33 0.99 13.12
N SER A 88 7.35 1.04 14.46
CA SER A 88 8.53 0.81 15.28
C SER A 88 9.08 -0.62 15.22
N THR A 89 8.32 -1.55 14.65
CA THR A 89 8.69 -2.95 14.50
C THR A 89 9.30 -3.29 13.13
N PHE A 90 9.45 -2.30 12.25
CA PHE A 90 9.98 -2.48 10.90
C PHE A 90 11.27 -3.33 10.89
N ARG A 91 11.28 -4.40 10.10
CA ARG A 91 12.39 -5.38 9.97
C ARG A 91 12.81 -6.09 11.27
N LYS A 92 12.04 -6.01 12.34
CA LYS A 92 12.32 -6.83 13.53
C LYS A 92 11.82 -8.26 13.33
N ILE A 93 12.42 -9.20 14.07
CA ILE A 93 11.97 -10.58 14.10
C ILE A 93 10.49 -10.61 14.56
N ASN A 94 9.69 -11.43 13.92
CA ASN A 94 8.25 -11.58 14.18
C ASN A 94 7.39 -10.32 13.89
N SER A 95 7.94 -9.31 13.20
CA SER A 95 7.16 -8.17 12.72
C SER A 95 6.46 -8.50 11.41
N ARG A 96 5.24 -7.97 11.22
CA ARG A 96 4.55 -8.01 9.92
C ARG A 96 5.16 -7.02 8.90
N LEU A 97 5.96 -6.07 9.37
CA LEU A 97 6.60 -5.02 8.57
C LEU A 97 7.96 -5.49 8.06
N GLN A 98 7.95 -6.45 7.16
CA GLN A 98 9.14 -7.03 6.57
C GLN A 98 9.88 -6.03 5.67
N GLY A 99 11.15 -6.29 5.37
CA GLY A 99 11.96 -5.43 4.48
C GLY A 99 11.36 -5.25 3.09
N HIS A 100 10.69 -6.28 2.58
CA HIS A 100 9.86 -6.23 1.38
C HIS A 100 8.45 -6.72 1.76
N PRO A 101 7.39 -6.04 1.29
CA PRO A 101 6.03 -6.46 1.60
C PRO A 101 5.75 -7.90 1.14
N THR A 102 5.07 -8.65 1.99
CA THR A 102 4.62 -10.01 1.69
C THR A 102 3.21 -10.22 2.18
N THR A 103 2.44 -11.01 1.43
CA THR A 103 1.06 -11.35 1.79
C THR A 103 0.99 -12.38 2.91
N HIS A 104 2.06 -13.14 3.12
CA HIS A 104 2.15 -14.15 4.19
C HIS A 104 1.94 -13.56 5.59
N GLU A 105 2.46 -12.36 5.81
CA GLU A 105 2.35 -11.66 7.10
C GLU A 105 0.95 -11.11 7.39
N GLY A 106 0.04 -11.18 6.44
CA GLY A 106 -1.34 -10.74 6.63
C GLY A 106 -1.50 -9.24 6.94
N LEU A 107 -0.52 -8.40 6.54
CA LEU A 107 -0.59 -6.97 6.78
C LEU A 107 -1.69 -6.33 5.91
N PRO A 108 -2.69 -5.66 6.51
CA PRO A 108 -3.73 -5.00 5.75
C PRO A 108 -3.17 -3.95 4.79
N GLY A 109 -3.67 -3.95 3.55
CA GLY A 109 -3.20 -3.06 2.48
C GLY A 109 -2.16 -3.69 1.55
N VAL A 110 -1.51 -4.79 1.95
CA VAL A 110 -0.55 -5.52 1.12
C VAL A 110 -1.26 -6.60 0.32
N ARG A 111 -1.27 -6.45 -1.01
CA ARG A 111 -1.96 -7.38 -1.95
C ARG A 111 -1.02 -8.30 -2.70
N ILE A 112 0.28 -8.06 -2.64
CA ILE A 112 1.30 -8.83 -3.36
C ILE A 112 2.61 -8.83 -2.59
N ALA A 113 3.35 -9.94 -2.69
CA ALA A 113 4.76 -9.97 -2.34
C ALA A 113 5.58 -9.29 -3.45
N SER A 114 6.41 -8.31 -3.11
CA SER A 114 7.08 -7.43 -4.08
C SER A 114 8.60 -7.32 -3.91
N GLY A 115 9.23 -8.40 -3.46
CA GLY A 115 10.71 -8.49 -3.39
C GLY A 115 11.37 -8.45 -4.76
N SER A 116 10.76 -9.08 -5.76
CA SER A 116 11.22 -9.05 -7.15
C SER A 116 10.72 -7.78 -7.85
N LEU A 117 11.65 -6.93 -8.25
CA LEU A 117 11.36 -5.67 -8.96
C LEU A 117 10.66 -5.93 -10.29
N GLY A 118 9.59 -5.19 -10.56
CA GLY A 118 8.82 -5.31 -11.81
C GLY A 118 7.68 -6.33 -11.78
N GLN A 119 7.71 -7.31 -10.89
CA GLN A 119 6.66 -8.33 -10.78
C GLN A 119 5.28 -7.72 -10.49
N GLY A 120 5.21 -6.68 -9.68
CA GLY A 120 3.96 -6.02 -9.33
C GLY A 120 3.21 -5.45 -10.53
N LEU A 121 3.91 -5.00 -11.56
CA LEU A 121 3.29 -4.49 -12.78
C LEU A 121 2.48 -5.59 -13.49
N SER A 122 3.06 -6.77 -13.68
CA SER A 122 2.37 -7.90 -14.33
C SER A 122 1.14 -8.35 -13.54
N VAL A 123 1.25 -8.39 -12.20
CA VAL A 123 0.12 -8.72 -11.33
C VAL A 123 -0.97 -7.64 -11.41
N ALA A 124 -0.60 -6.37 -11.44
CA ALA A 124 -1.56 -5.28 -11.58
C ALA A 124 -2.34 -5.35 -12.91
N ILE A 125 -1.65 -5.68 -14.01
CA ILE A 125 -2.29 -5.91 -15.32
C ILE A 125 -3.28 -7.08 -15.24
N GLY A 126 -2.86 -8.21 -14.68
CA GLY A 126 -3.74 -9.36 -14.50
C GLY A 126 -4.97 -9.06 -13.65
N ALA A 127 -4.79 -8.32 -12.56
CA ALA A 127 -5.88 -7.89 -11.69
C ALA A 127 -6.85 -6.93 -12.42
N ALA A 128 -6.34 -6.00 -13.22
CA ALA A 128 -7.16 -5.09 -14.01
C ALA A 128 -8.00 -5.83 -15.05
N LEU A 129 -7.40 -6.79 -15.75
CA LEU A 129 -8.11 -7.64 -16.73
C LEU A 129 -9.19 -8.48 -16.04
N SER A 130 -8.87 -9.11 -14.90
CA SER A 130 -9.83 -9.90 -14.13
C SER A 130 -10.98 -9.04 -13.61
N LYS A 131 -10.70 -7.83 -13.14
CA LYS A 131 -11.73 -6.91 -12.65
C LYS A 131 -12.67 -6.50 -13.77
N ASN A 132 -12.16 -6.21 -14.96
CA ASN A 132 -13.00 -5.95 -16.14
C ASN A 132 -13.84 -7.16 -16.53
N CYS A 133 -13.27 -8.36 -16.56
CA CYS A 133 -13.98 -9.59 -16.86
C CYS A 133 -15.13 -9.84 -15.86
N LEU A 134 -14.89 -9.67 -14.56
CA LEU A 134 -15.90 -9.83 -13.53
C LEU A 134 -17.02 -8.79 -13.61
N LEU A 135 -16.71 -7.56 -14.04
CA LEU A 135 -17.72 -6.52 -14.28
C LEU A 135 -18.62 -6.86 -15.47
N TYR A 136 -18.08 -7.55 -16.50
CA TYR A 136 -18.86 -7.99 -17.67
C TYR A 136 -19.64 -9.27 -17.43
N THR A 137 -19.15 -10.17 -16.58
CA THR A 137 -19.77 -11.49 -16.33
C THR A 137 -20.73 -11.50 -15.14
N SER A 138 -20.67 -10.49 -14.27
CA SER A 138 -21.67 -10.28 -13.23
C SER A 138 -22.75 -9.35 -13.79
N PRO A 139 -23.94 -9.86 -14.18
CA PRO A 139 -24.99 -8.96 -14.63
C PRO A 139 -25.31 -7.99 -13.52
N SER A 140 -25.14 -6.70 -13.81
CA SER A 140 -25.61 -5.65 -12.92
C SER A 140 -27.10 -5.90 -12.62
N PRO A 141 -27.57 -5.66 -11.39
CA PRO A 141 -29.01 -5.64 -11.13
C PRO A 141 -29.78 -4.71 -12.06
N ARG A 142 -29.10 -3.79 -12.75
CA ARG A 142 -29.67 -2.94 -13.80
C ARG A 142 -29.82 -3.67 -15.15
N ASP A 143 -28.99 -4.71 -15.42
CA ASP A 143 -29.04 -5.49 -16.66
C ASP A 143 -30.00 -6.68 -16.53
N SER A 144 -30.46 -7.00 -15.32
CA SER A 144 -31.60 -7.87 -15.08
C SER A 144 -32.92 -7.17 -15.35
N GLY A 145 -32.87 -6.09 -16.12
CA GLY A 145 -33.96 -5.23 -16.46
C GLY A 145 -35.12 -5.97 -17.10
N LYS A 146 -36.13 -6.00 -16.37
CA LYS A 146 -37.50 -5.97 -16.88
C LYS A 146 -38.28 -4.96 -16.09
#